data_4ea5e3fe43ac10408f16365e5ceeb3ff
#
_entry.id   4ea5e3fe43ac10408f16365e5ceeb3ff
#
_cell.length_a   1.000
_cell.length_b   1.000
_cell.length_c   1.000
_cell.angle_alpha   90.00
_cell.angle_beta   90.00
_cell.angle_gamma   90.00
#
_symmetry.space_group_name_H-M   'P 1'
#
loop_
_entity.id
_entity.type
_entity.pdbx_description
1 polymer ?
#
loop_
_entity_poly.entity_id
_entity_poly.type
_entity_poly.pdbx_seq_one_letter_code
_entity_poly.pdbx_strand_id
1 'polypeptide(L)'
;MVTTVAASAQDEPEYKLEIGAGAGLVSYVGDYNGNLTKGMQPWMMLMAKYRMNPRVAASLNIGTGKIKGSTNNVSTWYPDGAYDFKHQITEADVRLEYNFWPYGTGNEYRGARRFTPYIAAGLGATIYGGPEKGATMNLPIGAGVKYKIGKRLNLTAEWAMRLTLSDKLDGSKDPYGIKSSGLFKNTDCYSALQIGLSYDLWEKCKTCNQE
;
A
#
# COMPACT_ATOMS: atom_id res chain seq x y z
N MET A 1 -3.61 31.39 -19.30
CA MET A 1 -3.18 30.47 -20.37
C MET A 1 -3.04 29.10 -19.73
N VAL A 2 -4.02 28.23 -19.94
CA VAL A 2 -3.98 26.84 -19.46
C VAL A 2 -3.26 26.06 -20.57
N THR A 3 -2.01 25.71 -20.35
CA THR A 3 -1.30 24.77 -21.21
C THR A 3 -1.87 23.39 -20.97
N THR A 4 -2.73 22.92 -21.86
CA THR A 4 -3.11 21.51 -21.95
C THR A 4 -1.86 20.72 -22.26
N VAL A 5 -1.32 20.04 -21.25
CA VAL A 5 -0.36 18.98 -21.47
C VAL A 5 -1.12 17.90 -22.23
N ALA A 6 -0.91 17.86 -23.55
CA ALA A 6 -1.34 16.74 -24.36
C ALA A 6 -0.59 15.51 -23.81
N ALA A 7 -1.26 14.76 -22.96
CA ALA A 7 -0.83 13.43 -22.58
C ALA A 7 -0.74 12.66 -23.90
N SER A 8 0.46 12.30 -24.31
CA SER A 8 0.69 11.40 -25.43
C SER A 8 0.08 10.06 -25.06
N ALA A 9 -1.22 9.99 -25.27
CA ALA A 9 -2.03 8.79 -25.11
C ALA A 9 -1.71 7.89 -26.27
N GLN A 10 -0.72 6.98 -26.14
CA GLN A 10 -0.67 5.95 -27.20
C GLN A 10 0.25 4.77 -26.93
N ASP A 11 0.81 4.63 -25.74
CA ASP A 11 1.34 3.33 -25.37
C ASP A 11 0.29 2.57 -24.58
N GLU A 12 -0.57 1.82 -25.27
CA GLU A 12 -1.53 0.94 -24.61
C GLU A 12 -0.79 -0.24 -24.00
N PRO A 13 -1.18 -0.66 -22.77
CA PRO A 13 -0.58 -1.80 -22.12
C PRO A 13 -0.95 -3.10 -22.86
N GLU A 14 -0.03 -4.03 -22.94
CA GLU A 14 -0.25 -5.36 -23.53
C GLU A 14 -1.36 -6.13 -22.83
N TYR A 15 -1.49 -5.95 -21.51
CA TYR A 15 -2.51 -6.54 -20.65
C TYR A 15 -3.16 -5.44 -19.81
N LYS A 16 -4.48 -5.42 -19.75
CA LYS A 16 -5.21 -4.37 -19.02
C LYS A 16 -5.48 -4.70 -17.56
N LEU A 17 -5.70 -5.97 -17.24
CA LEU A 17 -6.03 -6.42 -15.89
C LEU A 17 -4.91 -7.29 -15.32
N GLU A 18 -4.59 -7.09 -14.07
CA GLU A 18 -3.64 -7.88 -13.29
C GLU A 18 -4.31 -8.26 -11.97
N ILE A 19 -4.28 -9.53 -11.61
CA ILE A 19 -4.75 -10.03 -10.32
C ILE A 19 -3.63 -10.76 -9.60
N GLY A 20 -3.58 -10.66 -8.29
CA GLY A 20 -2.50 -11.29 -7.53
C GLY A 20 -2.74 -11.34 -6.05
N ALA A 21 -1.78 -11.95 -5.39
CA ALA A 21 -1.71 -12.04 -3.94
C ALA A 21 -0.29 -11.74 -3.46
N GLY A 22 -0.18 -11.31 -2.23
CA GLY A 22 1.09 -11.02 -1.61
C GLY A 22 1.12 -11.40 -0.14
N ALA A 23 2.32 -11.50 0.38
CA ALA A 23 2.59 -11.70 1.79
C ALA A 23 3.74 -10.80 2.22
N GLY A 24 3.80 -10.50 3.51
CA GLY A 24 4.83 -9.63 4.04
C GLY A 24 4.76 -9.49 5.55
N LEU A 25 5.29 -8.38 6.01
CA LEU A 25 5.34 -8.03 7.42
C LEU A 25 4.73 -6.65 7.61
N VAL A 26 3.89 -6.50 8.62
CA VAL A 26 3.31 -5.23 9.05
C VAL A 26 3.84 -4.85 10.42
N SER A 27 4.14 -3.58 10.63
CA SER A 27 4.58 -3.00 11.89
C SER A 27 3.75 -1.78 12.22
N TYR A 28 3.29 -1.70 13.46
CA TYR A 28 2.67 -0.50 14.01
C TYR A 28 3.74 0.58 14.26
N VAL A 29 3.39 1.83 14.00
CA VAL A 29 4.22 3.01 14.24
C VAL A 29 3.35 4.08 14.89
N GLY A 30 3.61 4.38 16.14
CA GLY A 30 2.81 5.31 16.94
C GLY A 30 3.31 5.34 18.37
N ASP A 31 2.45 5.67 19.31
CA ASP A 31 2.79 5.91 20.71
C ASP A 31 3.51 4.74 21.39
N TYR A 32 3.20 3.50 21.02
CA TYR A 32 3.79 2.28 21.61
C TYR A 32 4.86 1.60 20.76
N ASN A 33 5.26 2.19 19.64
CA ASN A 33 6.35 1.69 18.81
C ASN A 33 6.89 2.78 17.87
N GLY A 34 8.03 3.36 18.24
CA GLY A 34 8.74 4.36 17.42
C GLY A 34 9.67 3.75 16.35
N ASN A 35 9.72 2.42 16.21
CA ASN A 35 10.67 1.76 15.31
C ASN A 35 9.93 0.89 14.28
N LEU A 36 10.19 1.13 13.00
CA LEU A 36 9.59 0.42 11.86
C LEU A 36 9.85 -1.09 11.83
N THR A 37 10.91 -1.56 12.49
CA THR A 37 11.33 -2.96 12.45
C THR A 37 10.98 -3.76 13.70
N LYS A 38 10.57 -3.10 14.80
CA LYS A 38 10.15 -3.79 16.00
C LYS A 38 8.68 -4.20 15.93
N GLY A 39 8.37 -5.37 16.47
CA GLY A 39 6.98 -5.84 16.55
C GLY A 39 6.36 -6.28 15.22
N MET A 40 7.15 -6.52 14.18
CA MET A 40 6.66 -6.98 12.88
C MET A 40 5.80 -8.24 13.01
N GLN A 41 4.66 -8.25 12.33
CA GLN A 41 3.71 -9.35 12.30
C GLN A 41 3.42 -9.75 10.85
N PRO A 42 3.01 -11.01 10.60
CA PRO A 42 2.62 -11.45 9.27
C PRO A 42 1.48 -10.62 8.68
N TRP A 43 1.61 -10.33 7.39
CA TRP A 43 0.67 -9.60 6.56
C TRP A 43 0.36 -10.39 5.30
N MET A 44 -0.90 -10.41 4.89
CA MET A 44 -1.35 -11.00 3.63
C MET A 44 -2.22 -10.02 2.88
N MET A 45 -2.16 -10.03 1.54
CA MET A 45 -2.95 -9.16 0.70
C MET A 45 -3.37 -9.83 -0.60
N LEU A 46 -4.52 -9.39 -1.10
CA LEU A 46 -5.00 -9.63 -2.47
C LEU A 46 -4.96 -8.30 -3.23
N MET A 47 -4.66 -8.37 -4.51
CA MET A 47 -4.60 -7.19 -5.36
C MET A 47 -5.28 -7.42 -6.71
N ALA A 48 -5.96 -6.41 -7.21
CA ALA A 48 -6.43 -6.31 -8.57
C ALA A 48 -5.97 -4.96 -9.13
N LYS A 49 -5.34 -4.95 -10.30
CA LYS A 49 -4.81 -3.73 -10.92
C LYS A 49 -5.34 -3.58 -12.32
N TYR A 50 -5.78 -2.37 -12.63
CA TYR A 50 -6.16 -1.97 -13.97
C TYR A 50 -5.10 -1.02 -14.54
N ARG A 51 -4.43 -1.45 -15.59
CA ARG A 51 -3.41 -0.65 -16.29
C ARG A 51 -4.08 0.28 -17.29
N MET A 52 -3.97 1.56 -17.05
CA MET A 52 -4.42 2.61 -17.96
C MET A 52 -3.43 2.77 -19.11
N ASN A 53 -2.14 2.73 -18.79
CA ASN A 53 -1.03 2.77 -19.73
C ASN A 53 0.21 2.09 -19.09
N PRO A 54 1.34 1.91 -19.80
CA PRO A 54 2.53 1.28 -19.26
C PRO A 54 3.14 1.96 -18.01
N ARG A 55 2.78 3.23 -17.77
CA ARG A 55 3.28 4.00 -16.62
C ARG A 55 2.28 4.17 -15.49
N VAL A 56 0.98 4.09 -15.76
CA VAL A 56 -0.07 4.38 -14.78
C VAL A 56 -1.03 3.21 -14.65
N ALA A 57 -1.28 2.81 -13.43
CA ALA A 57 -2.28 1.80 -13.09
C ALA A 57 -3.10 2.24 -11.88
N ALA A 58 -4.38 1.84 -11.85
CA ALA A 58 -5.20 1.87 -10.65
C ALA A 58 -5.18 0.50 -10.00
N SER A 59 -5.01 0.43 -8.69
CA SER A 59 -5.01 -0.81 -7.92
C SER A 59 -6.06 -0.80 -6.82
N LEU A 60 -6.75 -1.91 -6.68
CA LEU A 60 -7.61 -2.24 -5.55
C LEU A 60 -6.88 -3.32 -4.73
N ASN A 61 -6.70 -3.08 -3.44
CA ASN A 61 -6.01 -4.00 -2.55
C ASN A 61 -6.87 -4.29 -1.33
N ILE A 62 -6.83 -5.53 -0.88
CA ILE A 62 -7.44 -5.98 0.38
C ILE A 62 -6.36 -6.70 1.15
N GLY A 63 -6.07 -6.23 2.37
CA GLY A 63 -5.02 -6.78 3.20
C GLY A 63 -5.50 -7.12 4.60
N THR A 64 -4.87 -8.09 5.24
CA THR A 64 -5.13 -8.45 6.63
C THR A 64 -3.87 -8.89 7.35
N GLY A 65 -3.81 -8.58 8.63
CA GLY A 65 -2.69 -8.95 9.50
C GLY A 65 -2.95 -8.58 10.94
N LYS A 66 -1.90 -8.65 11.75
CA LYS A 66 -1.94 -8.23 13.16
C LYS A 66 -0.92 -7.12 13.37
N ILE A 67 -1.27 -6.13 14.18
CA ILE A 67 -0.34 -5.12 14.67
C ILE A 67 -0.07 -5.36 16.14
N LYS A 68 1.16 -5.07 16.58
CA LYS A 68 1.60 -5.22 17.96
C LYS A 68 2.39 -3.98 18.38
N GLY A 69 2.10 -3.46 19.56
CA GLY A 69 2.90 -2.44 20.23
C GLY A 69 3.14 -2.79 21.69
N SER A 70 4.20 -2.20 22.26
CA SER A 70 4.60 -2.41 23.65
C SER A 70 5.29 -1.17 24.18
N THR A 71 4.98 -0.77 25.41
CA THR A 71 5.68 0.32 26.10
C THR A 71 7.17 0.07 26.26
N ASN A 72 7.63 -1.21 26.24
CA ASN A 72 9.04 -1.57 26.25
C ASN A 72 9.78 -1.21 24.94
N ASN A 73 9.07 -0.86 23.88
CA ASN A 73 9.66 -0.46 22.60
C ASN A 73 9.89 1.04 22.47
N VAL A 74 9.50 1.82 23.47
CA VAL A 74 9.62 3.29 23.54
C VAL A 74 10.36 3.67 24.80
N SER A 75 11.15 4.74 24.74
CA SER A 75 11.89 5.28 25.89
C SER A 75 11.10 6.29 26.72
N THR A 76 9.81 6.44 26.45
CA THR A 76 8.93 7.41 27.13
C THR A 76 8.33 6.80 28.39
N TRP A 77 8.24 7.59 29.46
CA TRP A 77 7.60 7.16 30.71
C TRP A 77 6.07 7.14 30.55
N TYR A 78 5.43 6.04 30.94
CA TYR A 78 3.98 5.87 30.95
C TYR A 78 3.46 5.91 32.38
N PRO A 79 2.50 6.80 32.71
CA PRO A 79 1.97 6.93 34.05
C PRO A 79 1.20 5.69 34.52
N ASP A 80 0.57 4.95 33.59
CA ASP A 80 -0.30 3.81 33.88
C ASP A 80 0.43 2.44 33.87
N GLY A 81 1.76 2.44 33.72
CA GLY A 81 2.57 1.21 33.71
C GLY A 81 2.76 0.59 32.34
N ALA A 82 3.22 -0.67 32.31
CA ALA A 82 3.50 -1.38 31.08
C ALA A 82 2.19 -1.76 30.34
N TYR A 83 2.07 -1.40 29.08
CA TYR A 83 0.96 -1.73 28.21
C TYR A 83 1.45 -2.45 26.95
N ASP A 84 0.80 -3.56 26.65
CA ASP A 84 1.06 -4.35 25.45
C ASP A 84 -0.25 -4.59 24.72
N PHE A 85 -0.27 -4.40 23.39
CA PHE A 85 -1.42 -4.73 22.60
C PHE A 85 -1.08 -5.58 21.38
N LYS A 86 -2.06 -6.36 20.93
CA LYS A 86 -2.02 -7.10 19.68
C LYS A 86 -3.41 -7.13 19.06
N HIS A 87 -3.61 -6.36 18.01
CA HIS A 87 -4.90 -6.22 17.34
C HIS A 87 -4.83 -6.74 15.91
N GLN A 88 -5.93 -7.31 15.44
CA GLN A 88 -6.09 -7.66 14.04
C GLN A 88 -6.55 -6.42 13.28
N ILE A 89 -5.96 -6.21 12.11
CA ILE A 89 -6.38 -5.19 11.16
C ILE A 89 -6.74 -5.84 9.83
N THR A 90 -7.74 -5.25 9.17
CA THR A 90 -8.11 -5.59 7.79
C THR A 90 -8.32 -4.27 7.06
N GLU A 91 -7.69 -4.11 5.91
CA GLU A 91 -7.80 -2.91 5.09
C GLU A 91 -8.34 -3.21 3.71
N ALA A 92 -8.98 -2.21 3.13
CA ALA A 92 -9.27 -2.15 1.71
C ALA A 92 -8.89 -0.77 1.19
N ASP A 93 -8.13 -0.70 0.12
CA ASP A 93 -7.66 0.56 -0.46
C ASP A 93 -7.72 0.58 -1.98
N VAL A 94 -7.88 1.78 -2.53
CA VAL A 94 -7.72 2.09 -3.95
C VAL A 94 -6.55 3.03 -4.09
N ARG A 95 -5.59 2.66 -4.93
CA ARG A 95 -4.38 3.45 -5.16
C ARG A 95 -4.13 3.69 -6.64
N LEU A 96 -3.49 4.81 -6.94
CA LEU A 96 -2.85 5.06 -8.23
C LEU A 96 -1.37 4.71 -8.11
N GLU A 97 -0.88 3.94 -9.07
CA GLU A 97 0.51 3.54 -9.19
C GLU A 97 1.15 4.25 -10.39
N TYR A 98 2.32 4.82 -10.18
CA TYR A 98 3.12 5.43 -11.25
C TYR A 98 4.45 4.69 -11.41
N ASN A 99 4.63 4.07 -12.57
CA ASN A 99 5.86 3.38 -12.96
C ASN A 99 6.84 4.39 -13.58
N PHE A 100 8.07 4.46 -13.07
CA PHE A 100 9.09 5.36 -13.60
C PHE A 100 9.52 4.98 -15.01
N TRP A 101 9.51 3.69 -15.34
CA TRP A 101 9.76 3.20 -16.69
C TRP A 101 8.52 2.52 -17.26
N PRO A 102 8.32 2.58 -18.61
CA PRO A 102 7.22 1.85 -19.24
C PRO A 102 7.33 0.36 -18.93
N TYR A 103 6.31 -0.17 -18.23
CA TYR A 103 6.33 -1.55 -17.73
C TYR A 103 5.58 -2.50 -18.65
N GLY A 104 6.28 -3.53 -19.16
CA GLY A 104 5.66 -4.52 -20.02
C GLY A 104 6.68 -5.39 -20.76
N THR A 105 6.16 -6.27 -21.63
CA THR A 105 6.90 -7.09 -22.58
C THR A 105 6.24 -6.93 -23.95
N GLY A 106 6.96 -7.25 -25.02
CA GLY A 106 6.40 -7.22 -26.38
C GLY A 106 6.49 -5.89 -27.13
N ASN A 107 6.73 -4.78 -26.44
CA ASN A 107 6.98 -3.48 -27.03
C ASN A 107 8.36 -2.95 -26.64
N GLU A 108 9.36 -3.81 -26.66
CA GLU A 108 10.76 -3.47 -26.28
C GLU A 108 11.32 -2.36 -27.20
N TYR A 109 10.93 -2.35 -28.47
CA TYR A 109 11.28 -1.30 -29.43
C TYR A 109 10.68 0.09 -29.07
N ARG A 110 9.67 0.15 -28.19
CA ARG A 110 9.06 1.36 -27.63
C ARG A 110 9.55 1.67 -26.21
N GLY A 111 10.60 1.00 -25.76
CA GLY A 111 11.19 1.21 -24.45
C GLY A 111 10.49 0.51 -23.28
N ALA A 112 9.61 -0.46 -23.55
CA ALA A 112 9.02 -1.29 -22.50
C ALA A 112 10.10 -2.10 -21.77
N ARG A 113 10.06 -2.08 -20.46
CA ARG A 113 11.02 -2.77 -19.59
C ARG A 113 10.34 -3.76 -18.69
N ARG A 114 11.03 -4.89 -18.46
CA ARG A 114 10.58 -5.92 -17.50
C ARG A 114 10.71 -5.49 -16.05
N PHE A 115 11.51 -4.49 -15.76
CA PHE A 115 11.75 -3.95 -14.43
C PHE A 115 11.34 -2.48 -14.39
N THR A 116 10.67 -2.09 -13.30
CA THR A 116 10.38 -0.68 -13.03
C THR A 116 10.26 -0.42 -11.54
N PRO A 117 10.89 0.62 -11.01
CA PRO A 117 10.50 1.22 -9.75
C PRO A 117 9.14 1.91 -9.93
N TYR A 118 8.37 1.99 -8.86
CA TYR A 118 7.09 2.69 -8.85
C TYR A 118 6.81 3.33 -7.50
N ILE A 119 5.93 4.30 -7.53
CA ILE A 119 5.30 4.88 -6.35
C ILE A 119 3.80 4.67 -6.44
N ALA A 120 3.15 4.60 -5.28
CA ALA A 120 1.71 4.43 -5.19
C ALA A 120 1.15 5.31 -4.07
N ALA A 121 0.00 5.90 -4.30
CA ALA A 121 -0.74 6.65 -3.29
C ALA A 121 -2.24 6.50 -3.54
N GLY A 122 -3.05 6.59 -2.47
CA GLY A 122 -4.47 6.42 -2.60
C GLY A 122 -5.26 6.67 -1.32
N LEU A 123 -6.45 6.12 -1.28
CA LEU A 123 -7.36 6.20 -0.14
C LEU A 123 -7.85 4.82 0.21
N GLY A 124 -8.05 4.56 1.49
CA GLY A 124 -8.54 3.29 1.97
C GLY A 124 -9.28 3.40 3.28
N ALA A 125 -9.77 2.26 3.74
CA ALA A 125 -10.37 2.08 5.04
C ALA A 125 -9.70 0.91 5.76
N THR A 126 -9.44 1.08 7.05
CA THR A 126 -8.90 0.06 7.95
C THR A 126 -9.93 -0.24 9.02
N ILE A 127 -10.27 -1.52 9.14
CA ILE A 127 -11.06 -2.06 10.24
C ILE A 127 -10.09 -2.66 11.24
N TYR A 128 -10.19 -2.28 12.49
CA TYR A 128 -9.34 -2.79 13.56
C TYR A 128 -10.16 -3.47 14.65
N GLY A 129 -9.62 -4.57 15.16
CA GLY A 129 -10.15 -5.32 16.29
C GLY A 129 -9.44 -4.92 17.58
N GLY A 130 -9.99 -5.33 18.72
CA GLY A 130 -9.44 -5.05 20.03
C GLY A 130 -10.54 -4.70 21.03
N PRO A 131 -10.22 -4.12 22.19
CA PRO A 131 -11.19 -3.65 23.16
C PRO A 131 -12.13 -2.58 22.58
N GLU A 132 -11.59 -1.68 21.78
CA GLU A 132 -12.32 -0.68 21.00
C GLU A 132 -12.28 -1.05 19.51
N LYS A 133 -13.22 -1.88 19.07
CA LYS A 133 -13.36 -2.20 17.64
C LYS A 133 -13.85 -0.98 16.87
N GLY A 134 -13.30 -0.74 15.69
CA GLY A 134 -13.69 0.39 14.88
C GLY A 134 -13.22 0.30 13.44
N ALA A 135 -13.54 1.35 12.70
CA ALA A 135 -13.06 1.56 11.35
C ALA A 135 -12.53 2.99 11.21
N THR A 136 -11.50 3.17 10.42
CA THR A 136 -10.91 4.48 10.13
C THR A 136 -10.53 4.55 8.66
N MET A 137 -10.51 5.76 8.13
CA MET A 137 -9.90 6.00 6.81
C MET A 137 -8.38 5.99 6.93
N ASN A 138 -7.72 5.54 5.88
CA ASN A 138 -6.27 5.59 5.77
C ASN A 138 -5.84 6.21 4.44
N LEU A 139 -4.63 6.76 4.44
CA LEU A 139 -3.93 7.26 3.26
C LEU A 139 -2.70 6.35 3.04
N PRO A 140 -2.79 5.34 2.17
CA PRO A 140 -1.66 4.51 1.82
C PRO A 140 -0.72 5.26 0.86
N ILE A 141 0.56 5.31 1.21
CA ILE A 141 1.64 5.85 0.38
C ILE A 141 2.75 4.80 0.35
N GLY A 142 3.17 4.39 -0.83
CA GLY A 142 4.17 3.34 -0.99
C GLY A 142 5.13 3.58 -2.13
N ALA A 143 6.24 2.88 -2.04
CA ALA A 143 7.24 2.78 -3.10
C ALA A 143 7.69 1.33 -3.23
N GLY A 144 7.99 0.91 -4.44
CA GLY A 144 8.38 -0.46 -4.69
C GLY A 144 9.02 -0.67 -6.04
N VAL A 145 9.26 -1.93 -6.33
CA VAL A 145 9.79 -2.38 -7.61
C VAL A 145 8.92 -3.49 -8.17
N LYS A 146 8.79 -3.52 -9.48
CA LYS A 146 8.11 -4.57 -10.23
C LYS A 146 9.08 -5.25 -11.16
N TYR A 147 8.97 -6.56 -11.25
CA TYR A 147 9.73 -7.37 -12.20
C TYR A 147 8.83 -8.37 -12.91
N LYS A 148 8.87 -8.39 -14.23
CA LYS A 148 8.10 -9.32 -15.06
C LYS A 148 8.89 -10.60 -15.28
N ILE A 149 8.54 -11.67 -14.57
CA ILE A 149 9.24 -12.97 -14.62
C ILE A 149 9.01 -13.64 -15.97
N GLY A 150 7.78 -13.58 -16.46
CA GLY A 150 7.39 -14.17 -17.74
C GLY A 150 6.58 -13.18 -18.59
N LYS A 151 5.80 -13.69 -19.53
CA LYS A 151 4.91 -12.85 -20.34
C LYS A 151 3.74 -12.30 -19.50
N ARG A 152 3.23 -13.08 -18.55
CA ARG A 152 2.03 -12.77 -17.76
C ARG A 152 2.26 -12.75 -16.24
N LEU A 153 3.42 -13.19 -15.77
CA LEU A 153 3.71 -13.29 -14.34
C LEU A 153 4.57 -12.12 -13.88
N ASN A 154 4.12 -11.42 -12.86
CA ASN A 154 4.78 -10.25 -12.27
C ASN A 154 5.13 -10.53 -10.81
N LEU A 155 6.31 -10.10 -10.41
CA LEU A 155 6.78 -10.03 -9.03
C LEU A 155 6.82 -8.58 -8.60
N THR A 156 6.31 -8.29 -7.42
CA THR A 156 6.37 -6.95 -6.82
C THR A 156 7.00 -7.04 -5.44
N ALA A 157 7.83 -6.06 -5.10
CA ALA A 157 8.27 -5.82 -3.75
C ALA A 157 7.93 -4.37 -3.41
N GLU A 158 7.20 -4.15 -2.33
CA GLU A 158 6.67 -2.84 -1.95
C GLU A 158 6.87 -2.60 -0.46
N TRP A 159 7.27 -1.39 -0.13
CA TRP A 159 7.16 -0.84 1.21
C TRP A 159 6.14 0.30 1.19
N ALA A 160 5.14 0.22 2.05
CA ALA A 160 4.09 1.21 2.12
C ALA A 160 3.75 1.59 3.56
N MET A 161 3.54 2.88 3.78
CA MET A 161 2.99 3.45 5.01
C MET A 161 1.52 3.76 4.83
N ARG A 162 0.74 3.51 5.89
CA ARG A 162 -0.67 3.86 5.99
C ARG A 162 -0.83 4.87 7.10
N LEU A 163 -1.14 6.10 6.71
CA LEU A 163 -1.46 7.17 7.64
C LEU A 163 -2.95 7.07 7.95
N THR A 164 -3.32 6.73 9.17
CA THR A 164 -4.74 6.62 9.55
C THR A 164 -5.25 7.95 10.11
N LEU A 165 -6.55 8.17 10.05
CA LEU A 165 -7.19 9.35 10.63
C LEU A 165 -7.71 9.10 12.05
N SER A 166 -7.30 8.00 12.68
CA SER A 166 -7.72 7.60 14.02
C SER A 166 -6.53 7.40 14.94
N ASP A 167 -6.73 7.74 16.20
CA ASP A 167 -5.82 7.57 17.33
C ASP A 167 -6.27 6.38 18.22
N LYS A 168 -6.91 5.39 17.63
CA LYS A 168 -7.52 4.27 18.37
C LYS A 168 -7.09 2.89 17.88
N LEU A 169 -6.10 2.82 16.98
CA LEU A 169 -5.61 1.54 16.49
C LEU A 169 -4.92 0.71 17.59
N ASP A 170 -4.30 1.37 18.55
CA ASP A 170 -3.62 0.80 19.69
C ASP A 170 -4.57 0.47 20.86
N GLY A 171 -5.84 0.92 20.81
CA GLY A 171 -6.84 0.73 21.84
C GLY A 171 -6.77 1.75 22.97
N SER A 172 -5.96 2.80 22.84
CA SER A 172 -5.86 3.91 23.79
C SER A 172 -6.14 5.22 23.08
N LYS A 173 -6.86 6.11 23.71
CA LYS A 173 -7.12 7.45 23.21
C LYS A 173 -6.28 8.44 23.98
N ASP A 174 -5.28 9.05 23.30
CA ASP A 174 -4.41 10.09 23.85
C ASP A 174 -3.78 9.68 25.20
N PRO A 175 -2.87 8.67 25.22
CA PRO A 175 -2.30 8.14 26.46
C PRO A 175 -1.48 9.17 27.26
N TYR A 176 -1.12 10.29 26.63
CA TYR A 176 -0.35 11.37 27.25
C TYR A 176 -1.19 12.58 27.66
N GLY A 177 -2.48 12.64 27.31
CA GLY A 177 -3.36 13.79 27.59
C GLY A 177 -2.92 15.09 26.92
N ILE A 178 -2.08 15.01 25.88
CA ILE A 178 -1.56 16.19 25.18
C ILE A 178 -2.52 16.55 24.05
N LYS A 179 -3.36 17.53 24.29
CA LYS A 179 -4.24 18.10 23.24
C LYS A 179 -3.38 18.71 22.14
N SER A 180 -3.16 17.99 21.05
CA SER A 180 -2.52 18.54 19.88
C SER A 180 -3.56 18.85 18.80
N SER A 181 -3.49 20.05 18.21
CA SER A 181 -4.32 20.45 17.09
C SER A 181 -3.55 20.27 15.78
N GLY A 182 -4.04 19.40 14.89
CA GLY A 182 -3.48 19.19 13.56
C GLY A 182 -3.98 17.89 12.93
N LEU A 183 -4.18 17.88 11.63
CA LEU A 183 -4.75 16.73 10.86
C LEU A 183 -3.93 15.44 10.95
N PHE A 184 -2.65 15.51 11.32
CA PHE A 184 -1.71 14.39 11.37
C PHE A 184 -0.91 14.34 12.69
N LYS A 185 -1.36 15.05 13.72
CA LYS A 185 -0.78 14.98 15.06
C LYS A 185 -1.55 13.97 15.90
N ASN A 186 -0.86 13.04 16.54
CA ASN A 186 -1.41 11.91 17.31
C ASN A 186 -2.28 10.96 16.48
N THR A 187 -1.93 10.69 15.22
CA THR A 187 -2.60 9.66 14.43
C THR A 187 -1.70 8.44 14.32
N ASP A 188 -2.29 7.30 14.56
CA ASP A 188 -1.63 6.01 14.39
C ASP A 188 -1.27 5.74 12.94
N CYS A 189 -0.10 5.18 12.74
CA CYS A 189 0.37 4.75 11.43
C CYS A 189 0.76 3.28 11.49
N TYR A 190 0.75 2.63 10.35
CA TYR A 190 1.40 1.32 10.23
C TYR A 190 2.11 1.19 8.90
N SER A 191 3.17 0.41 8.92
CA SER A 191 4.05 0.19 7.78
C SER A 191 3.98 -1.27 7.38
N ALA A 192 3.91 -1.58 6.10
CA ALA A 192 4.01 -2.95 5.58
C ALA A 192 5.10 -3.06 4.53
N LEU A 193 5.95 -4.07 4.69
CA LEU A 193 6.89 -4.54 3.69
C LEU A 193 6.33 -5.83 3.10
N GLN A 194 6.12 -5.88 1.80
CA GLN A 194 5.39 -6.97 1.16
C GLN A 194 6.00 -7.39 -0.17
N ILE A 195 5.87 -8.67 -0.48
CA ILE A 195 6.19 -9.27 -1.77
C ILE A 195 4.91 -9.86 -2.34
N GLY A 196 4.63 -9.59 -3.60
CA GLY A 196 3.44 -10.06 -4.29
C GLY A 196 3.76 -10.74 -5.61
N LEU A 197 2.95 -11.73 -5.94
CA LEU A 197 2.90 -12.36 -7.25
C LEU A 197 1.56 -12.05 -7.88
N SER A 198 1.57 -11.67 -9.15
CA SER A 198 0.37 -11.33 -9.89
C SER A 198 0.43 -11.84 -11.33
N TYR A 199 -0.75 -12.08 -11.88
CA TYR A 199 -0.93 -12.62 -13.21
C TYR A 199 -1.73 -11.66 -14.08
N ASP A 200 -1.23 -11.44 -15.30
CA ASP A 200 -1.84 -10.55 -16.28
C ASP A 200 -2.97 -11.25 -17.03
N LEU A 201 -4.11 -10.58 -17.04
CA LEU A 201 -5.32 -10.98 -17.75
C LEU A 201 -5.66 -9.93 -18.83
N TRP A 202 -6.60 -10.29 -19.73
CA TRP A 202 -7.10 -9.43 -20.81
C TRP A 202 -5.98 -8.91 -21.71
N GLU A 203 -5.46 -9.85 -22.50
CA GLU A 203 -4.54 -9.51 -23.58
C GLU A 203 -5.27 -8.66 -24.62
N LYS A 204 -4.69 -7.53 -24.97
CA LYS A 204 -5.22 -6.71 -26.05
C LYS A 204 -4.88 -7.35 -27.39
N CYS A 205 -5.90 -7.50 -28.24
CA CYS A 205 -5.71 -7.99 -29.59
C CYS A 205 -4.84 -7.01 -30.40
N LYS A 206 -3.67 -7.47 -30.86
CA LYS A 206 -2.73 -6.63 -31.64
C LYS A 206 -3.19 -6.38 -33.09
N THR A 207 -4.18 -7.15 -33.56
CA THR A 207 -4.62 -7.18 -34.96
C THR A 207 -6.06 -6.71 -35.17
N CYS A 208 -6.79 -6.42 -34.10
CA CYS A 208 -8.15 -5.90 -34.24
C CYS A 208 -8.09 -4.42 -34.59
N ASN A 209 -8.30 -4.09 -35.87
CA ASN A 209 -8.65 -2.72 -36.29
C ASN A 209 -9.96 -2.37 -35.57
N GLN A 210 -9.91 -1.36 -34.73
CA GLN A 210 -11.13 -0.70 -34.28
C GLN A 210 -11.54 0.28 -35.37
N GLU A 211 -12.62 -0.06 -36.08
CA GLU A 211 -13.40 0.91 -36.82
C GLU A 211 -14.10 1.88 -35.87
#